data_2526137512b2b364c60109fb89f66177
#
_entry.id   2526137512b2b364c60109fb89f66177
#
_cell.length_a   1.000
_cell.length_b   1.000
_cell.length_c   1.000
_cell.angle_alpha   90.00
_cell.angle_beta   90.00
_cell.angle_gamma   90.00
#
_symmetry.space_group_name_H-M   'P 1'
#
loop_
_entity.id
_entity.type
_entity.pdbx_description
1 polymer ?
#
loop_
_entity_poly.entity_id
_entity_poly.type
_entity_poly.pdbx_seq_one_letter_code
_entity_poly.pdbx_strand_id
1 'polypeptide(L)'
;MISKEVISKIEDIKDDFENANPFKHVVIDNFLEKDFIEKLCNDFPPFDNEKAVNENGEVGPKCVHTDIASISDFYKNFDQAIREKDFLKSIEKMTGVKDLVIDRRMYGGGTHENVSGAELDVHVDFNYDTDTGFHRRLNLLLYLNEDWDKSWGGAIEIISNPLDFYTDDLVSKSYNCIKNRCLIFETNEYSWHGFKRINIPDEFNHLSRKLISIYFYTQDRPSEEIFANHGTFYFPYPPEVSDNDNEFKRLVKKRDDLLMTSYRKEIEQSEKINNLEQQLQSTLSTLTPKYEGFVTLKNVNGFFVDNWATQNFGFEYDNSKTINSIKIKIFNPNNNKGSLDIKNNEVKNNFEVSQKEQTFEINLSQGPSMSNSFNILSNVNSSVSGDNRELSYIIEKIIFE
;
A
#
# COMPACT_ATOMS: atom_id res chain seq x y z
N MET A 1 9.93 -9.09 -25.64
CA MET A 1 8.72 -8.29 -25.35
C MET A 1 8.98 -6.79 -25.54
N ILE A 2 9.78 -6.12 -24.70
CA ILE A 2 10.20 -4.73 -24.97
C ILE A 2 11.02 -4.72 -26.26
N SER A 3 10.82 -3.70 -27.12
CA SER A 3 11.49 -3.64 -28.41
C SER A 3 13.01 -3.46 -28.26
N LYS A 4 13.76 -4.03 -29.20
CA LYS A 4 15.24 -3.92 -29.19
C LYS A 4 15.70 -2.47 -29.32
N GLU A 5 14.94 -1.65 -30.05
CA GLU A 5 15.21 -0.22 -30.18
C GLU A 5 15.14 0.48 -28.83
N VAL A 6 14.06 0.23 -28.05
CA VAL A 6 13.88 0.79 -26.70
C VAL A 6 15.00 0.34 -25.77
N ILE A 7 15.35 -0.96 -25.79
CA ILE A 7 16.44 -1.49 -24.95
C ILE A 7 17.79 -0.82 -25.31
N SER A 8 18.03 -0.51 -26.58
CA SER A 8 19.27 0.15 -26.99
C SER A 8 19.39 1.61 -26.53
N LYS A 9 18.29 2.25 -26.16
CA LYS A 9 18.19 3.66 -25.72
C LYS A 9 17.92 3.81 -24.22
N ILE A 10 18.18 2.77 -23.44
CA ILE A 10 17.74 2.71 -22.02
C ILE A 10 18.35 3.84 -21.17
N GLU A 11 19.58 4.24 -21.43
CA GLU A 11 20.26 5.33 -20.71
C GLU A 11 19.65 6.69 -21.08
N ASP A 12 19.36 6.94 -22.36
CA ASP A 12 18.68 8.17 -22.80
C ASP A 12 17.28 8.26 -22.19
N ILE A 13 16.55 7.14 -22.15
CA ILE A 13 15.21 7.06 -21.52
C ILE A 13 15.29 7.36 -20.03
N LYS A 14 16.33 6.90 -19.35
CA LYS A 14 16.55 7.20 -17.93
C LYS A 14 16.81 8.70 -17.73
N ASP A 15 17.68 9.28 -18.54
CA ASP A 15 17.95 10.71 -18.46
C ASP A 15 16.70 11.55 -18.72
N ASP A 16 15.88 11.16 -19.71
CA ASP A 16 14.60 11.80 -19.99
C ASP A 16 13.63 11.68 -18.81
N PHE A 17 13.56 10.49 -18.16
CA PHE A 17 12.71 10.26 -16.99
C PHE A 17 13.13 11.12 -15.80
N GLU A 18 14.42 11.13 -15.46
CA GLU A 18 14.96 11.84 -14.30
C GLU A 18 14.83 13.36 -14.41
N ASN A 19 14.95 13.91 -15.64
CA ASN A 19 14.93 15.35 -15.90
C ASN A 19 13.57 15.87 -16.37
N ALA A 20 12.55 15.03 -16.38
CA ALA A 20 11.22 15.45 -16.81
C ALA A 20 10.56 16.43 -15.83
N ASN A 21 9.82 17.39 -16.37
CA ASN A 21 9.05 18.38 -15.64
C ASN A 21 7.56 18.25 -16.03
N PRO A 22 6.61 18.31 -15.10
CA PRO A 22 6.69 18.81 -13.71
C PRO A 22 7.15 17.76 -12.68
N PHE A 23 7.13 16.49 -12.98
CA PHE A 23 7.66 15.41 -12.16
C PHE A 23 8.23 14.31 -13.07
N LYS A 24 8.94 13.34 -12.50
CA LYS A 24 9.63 12.29 -13.27
C LYS A 24 8.65 11.47 -14.08
N HIS A 25 8.81 11.51 -15.39
CA HIS A 25 8.04 10.71 -16.34
C HIS A 25 8.78 10.58 -17.67
N VAL A 26 8.44 9.57 -18.45
CA VAL A 26 8.96 9.40 -19.81
C VAL A 26 7.90 8.82 -20.74
N VAL A 27 7.89 9.27 -21.97
CA VAL A 27 7.07 8.73 -23.05
C VAL A 27 7.94 7.97 -24.03
N ILE A 28 7.59 6.73 -24.29
CA ILE A 28 8.35 5.81 -25.13
C ILE A 28 7.43 5.30 -26.23
N ASP A 29 7.67 5.72 -27.46
CA ASP A 29 6.96 5.19 -28.63
C ASP A 29 7.60 3.86 -29.08
N ASN A 30 6.80 2.98 -29.70
CA ASN A 30 7.21 1.64 -30.12
C ASN A 30 7.80 0.81 -28.97
N PHE A 31 7.17 0.88 -27.79
CA PHE A 31 7.66 0.27 -26.57
C PHE A 31 7.82 -1.26 -26.67
N LEU A 32 6.83 -1.94 -27.23
CA LEU A 32 6.87 -3.39 -27.43
C LEU A 32 7.25 -3.73 -28.88
N GLU A 33 7.78 -4.93 -29.09
CA GLU A 33 7.95 -5.49 -30.43
C GLU A 33 6.61 -5.51 -31.19
N LYS A 34 6.66 -5.21 -32.49
CA LYS A 34 5.45 -5.04 -33.32
C LYS A 34 4.49 -6.23 -33.25
N ASP A 35 4.99 -7.45 -33.41
CA ASP A 35 4.13 -8.64 -33.37
C ASP A 35 3.51 -8.86 -32.00
N PHE A 36 4.14 -8.35 -30.94
CA PHE A 36 3.65 -8.48 -29.59
C PHE A 36 2.47 -7.53 -29.31
N ILE A 37 2.63 -6.26 -29.68
CA ILE A 37 1.55 -5.27 -29.49
C ILE A 37 0.34 -5.61 -30.37
N GLU A 38 0.52 -6.11 -31.59
CA GLU A 38 -0.58 -6.53 -32.45
C GLU A 38 -1.45 -7.61 -31.80
N LYS A 39 -0.82 -8.59 -31.16
CA LYS A 39 -1.56 -9.64 -30.43
C LYS A 39 -2.30 -9.11 -29.22
N LEU A 40 -1.72 -8.18 -28.47
CA LEU A 40 -2.42 -7.51 -27.36
C LEU A 40 -3.64 -6.73 -27.83
N CYS A 41 -3.53 -6.03 -28.97
CA CYS A 41 -4.66 -5.31 -29.58
C CYS A 41 -5.75 -6.27 -30.05
N ASN A 42 -5.39 -7.37 -30.70
CA ASN A 42 -6.34 -8.35 -31.25
C ASN A 42 -7.11 -9.10 -30.14
N ASP A 43 -6.44 -9.41 -29.04
CA ASP A 43 -7.02 -10.15 -27.92
C ASP A 43 -7.62 -9.21 -26.84
N PHE A 44 -7.66 -7.88 -27.09
CA PHE A 44 -8.22 -6.95 -26.12
C PHE A 44 -9.69 -7.29 -25.84
N PRO A 45 -10.09 -7.39 -24.54
CA PRO A 45 -11.44 -7.83 -24.21
C PRO A 45 -12.49 -6.80 -24.66
N PRO A 46 -13.71 -7.25 -25.03
CA PRO A 46 -14.80 -6.32 -25.32
C PRO A 46 -15.24 -5.58 -24.06
N PHE A 47 -15.88 -4.42 -24.25
CA PHE A 47 -16.46 -3.66 -23.15
C PHE A 47 -17.51 -4.50 -22.40
N ASP A 48 -17.32 -4.65 -21.09
CA ASP A 48 -18.16 -5.44 -20.22
C ASP A 48 -18.89 -4.54 -19.22
N ASN A 49 -20.19 -4.44 -19.34
CA ASN A 49 -21.02 -3.61 -18.47
C ASN A 49 -20.94 -4.02 -16.99
N GLU A 50 -20.74 -5.31 -16.69
CA GLU A 50 -20.62 -5.78 -15.31
C GLU A 50 -19.32 -5.28 -14.66
N LYS A 51 -18.27 -5.04 -15.46
CA LYS A 51 -16.98 -4.50 -15.05
C LYS A 51 -16.88 -2.97 -15.20
N ALA A 52 -17.94 -2.34 -15.68
CA ALA A 52 -18.05 -0.89 -15.83
C ALA A 52 -18.94 -0.26 -14.74
N VAL A 53 -19.32 -1.01 -13.71
CA VAL A 53 -20.18 -0.51 -12.63
C VAL A 53 -19.37 0.39 -11.71
N ASN A 54 -19.89 1.60 -11.48
CA ASN A 54 -19.32 2.57 -10.55
C ASN A 54 -19.71 2.28 -9.08
N GLU A 55 -19.20 3.06 -8.14
CA GLU A 55 -19.47 2.92 -6.70
C GLU A 55 -20.97 3.07 -6.35
N ASN A 56 -21.77 3.70 -7.22
CA ASN A 56 -23.22 3.84 -7.05
C ASN A 56 -24.03 2.68 -7.63
N GLY A 57 -23.36 1.70 -8.24
CA GLY A 57 -24.01 0.56 -8.90
C GLY A 57 -24.52 0.85 -10.32
N GLU A 58 -24.10 1.96 -10.94
CA GLU A 58 -24.48 2.36 -12.29
C GLU A 58 -23.39 1.99 -13.29
N VAL A 59 -23.78 1.61 -14.52
CA VAL A 59 -22.81 1.37 -15.59
C VAL A 59 -22.24 2.71 -16.05
N GLY A 60 -20.94 2.88 -15.82
CA GLY A 60 -20.18 4.06 -16.23
C GLY A 60 -19.48 3.87 -17.59
N PRO A 61 -18.83 4.91 -18.10
CA PRO A 61 -18.14 4.90 -19.39
C PRO A 61 -16.73 4.26 -19.32
N LYS A 62 -16.37 3.60 -18.22
CA LYS A 62 -15.05 2.97 -17.98
C LYS A 62 -15.22 1.51 -17.61
N CYS A 63 -14.60 0.61 -18.37
CA CYS A 63 -14.49 -0.82 -18.07
C CYS A 63 -13.05 -1.18 -17.69
N VAL A 64 -12.87 -2.01 -16.64
CA VAL A 64 -11.57 -2.45 -16.15
C VAL A 64 -11.56 -3.96 -15.95
N HIS A 65 -10.55 -4.64 -16.54
CA HIS A 65 -10.28 -6.04 -16.24
C HIS A 65 -8.95 -6.15 -15.49
N THR A 66 -9.01 -6.37 -14.19
CA THR A 66 -7.83 -6.54 -13.33
C THR A 66 -7.19 -7.91 -13.47
N ASP A 67 -8.00 -8.96 -13.68
CA ASP A 67 -7.51 -10.32 -13.99
C ASP A 67 -7.23 -10.46 -15.49
N ILE A 68 -6.13 -9.84 -15.94
CA ILE A 68 -5.72 -9.88 -17.35
C ILE A 68 -5.35 -11.29 -17.81
N ALA A 69 -4.92 -12.18 -16.91
CA ALA A 69 -4.57 -13.56 -17.23
C ALA A 69 -5.79 -14.39 -17.69
N SER A 70 -7.01 -13.98 -17.34
CA SER A 70 -8.25 -14.65 -17.77
C SER A 70 -8.74 -14.24 -19.14
N ILE A 71 -8.17 -13.20 -19.78
CA ILE A 71 -8.63 -12.64 -21.05
C ILE A 71 -8.37 -13.62 -22.22
N SER A 72 -7.12 -14.09 -22.33
CA SER A 72 -6.70 -15.08 -23.33
C SER A 72 -5.37 -15.74 -22.91
N ASP A 73 -4.98 -16.81 -23.59
CA ASP A 73 -3.66 -17.43 -23.38
C ASP A 73 -2.52 -16.46 -23.64
N PHE A 74 -2.69 -15.51 -24.58
CA PHE A 74 -1.68 -14.51 -24.83
C PHE A 74 -1.57 -13.50 -23.69
N TYR A 75 -2.69 -13.01 -23.17
CA TYR A 75 -2.70 -12.12 -21.99
C TYR A 75 -2.19 -12.83 -20.74
N LYS A 76 -2.45 -14.12 -20.57
CA LYS A 76 -1.86 -14.93 -19.50
C LYS A 76 -0.33 -14.98 -19.60
N ASN A 77 0.21 -15.19 -20.80
CA ASN A 77 1.65 -15.16 -21.01
C ASN A 77 2.22 -13.75 -20.82
N PHE A 78 1.47 -12.71 -21.19
CA PHE A 78 1.84 -11.32 -20.93
C PHE A 78 1.90 -11.02 -19.44
N ASP A 79 0.89 -11.42 -18.66
CA ASP A 79 0.89 -11.25 -17.18
C ASP A 79 2.11 -11.93 -16.53
N GLN A 80 2.47 -13.13 -16.98
CA GLN A 80 3.68 -13.79 -16.52
C GLN A 80 4.95 -13.01 -16.91
N ALA A 81 5.05 -12.59 -18.17
CA ALA A 81 6.23 -11.93 -18.70
C ALA A 81 6.54 -10.57 -18.03
N ILE A 82 5.52 -9.78 -17.68
CA ILE A 82 5.72 -8.49 -16.98
C ILE A 82 6.22 -8.67 -15.55
N ARG A 83 6.00 -9.85 -14.94
CA ARG A 83 6.46 -10.20 -13.58
C ARG A 83 7.86 -10.81 -13.56
N GLU A 84 8.42 -11.15 -14.72
CA GLU A 84 9.75 -11.72 -14.81
C GLU A 84 10.84 -10.67 -14.54
N LYS A 85 11.96 -11.16 -14.00
CA LYS A 85 13.10 -10.31 -13.63
C LYS A 85 13.63 -9.46 -14.78
N ASP A 86 13.60 -9.96 -16.00
CA ASP A 86 14.15 -9.24 -17.16
C ASP A 86 13.31 -8.02 -17.53
N PHE A 87 11.99 -8.12 -17.43
CA PHE A 87 11.09 -6.99 -17.62
C PHE A 87 11.26 -5.96 -16.49
N LEU A 88 11.17 -6.41 -15.22
CA LEU A 88 11.33 -5.53 -14.06
C LEU A 88 12.67 -4.80 -14.08
N LYS A 89 13.78 -5.51 -14.37
CA LYS A 89 15.09 -4.88 -14.51
C LYS A 89 15.19 -3.86 -15.65
N SER A 90 14.44 -4.06 -16.72
CA SER A 90 14.38 -3.08 -17.79
C SER A 90 13.69 -1.79 -17.32
N ILE A 91 12.57 -1.90 -16.61
CA ILE A 91 11.89 -0.75 -16.01
C ILE A 91 12.77 -0.08 -14.95
N GLU A 92 13.43 -0.87 -14.08
CA GLU A 92 14.38 -0.35 -13.08
C GLU A 92 15.51 0.48 -13.70
N LYS A 93 16.04 0.02 -14.84
CA LYS A 93 17.09 0.76 -15.56
C LYS A 93 16.56 2.04 -16.19
N MET A 94 15.34 2.02 -16.76
CA MET A 94 14.71 3.20 -17.38
C MET A 94 14.35 4.29 -16.36
N THR A 95 14.10 3.92 -15.10
CA THR A 95 13.55 4.83 -14.10
C THR A 95 14.48 5.10 -12.91
N GLY A 96 15.53 4.27 -12.76
CA GLY A 96 16.39 4.32 -11.58
C GLY A 96 15.79 3.73 -10.30
N VAL A 97 14.50 3.42 -10.29
CA VAL A 97 13.81 2.80 -9.14
C VAL A 97 14.12 1.31 -9.10
N LYS A 98 14.64 0.81 -7.99
CA LYS A 98 15.10 -0.58 -7.82
C LYS A 98 14.08 -1.42 -7.04
N ASP A 99 14.28 -2.74 -7.12
CA ASP A 99 13.51 -3.74 -6.35
C ASP A 99 11.99 -3.67 -6.60
N LEU A 100 11.64 -3.39 -7.87
CA LEU A 100 10.27 -3.27 -8.31
C LEU A 100 9.54 -4.62 -8.26
N VAL A 101 8.30 -4.56 -7.77
CA VAL A 101 7.33 -5.66 -7.84
C VAL A 101 6.01 -5.17 -8.41
N ILE A 102 5.20 -6.07 -8.96
CA ILE A 102 3.84 -5.78 -9.45
C ILE A 102 2.85 -6.48 -8.52
N ASP A 103 1.81 -5.77 -8.10
CA ASP A 103 0.69 -6.35 -7.36
C ASP A 103 0.10 -7.55 -8.09
N ARG A 104 -0.10 -8.66 -7.37
CA ARG A 104 -0.67 -9.89 -7.93
C ARG A 104 -2.10 -9.72 -8.41
N ARG A 105 -2.87 -8.86 -7.75
CA ARG A 105 -4.28 -8.60 -8.04
C ARG A 105 -4.46 -7.52 -9.10
N MET A 106 -3.40 -6.79 -9.45
CA MET A 106 -3.45 -5.60 -10.30
C MET A 106 -4.55 -4.62 -9.85
N TYR A 107 -4.66 -4.37 -8.54
CA TYR A 107 -5.69 -3.49 -7.98
C TYR A 107 -5.64 -2.09 -8.63
N GLY A 108 -6.74 -1.71 -9.29
CA GLY A 108 -6.82 -0.48 -10.09
C GLY A 108 -6.06 -0.50 -11.42
N GLY A 109 -5.26 -1.54 -11.69
CA GLY A 109 -4.55 -1.77 -12.96
C GLY A 109 -5.30 -2.71 -13.91
N GLY A 110 -4.58 -3.28 -14.87
CA GLY A 110 -5.12 -4.18 -15.89
C GLY A 110 -5.48 -3.48 -17.19
N THR A 111 -6.43 -4.04 -17.96
CA THR A 111 -6.92 -3.38 -19.18
C THR A 111 -7.97 -2.34 -18.83
N HIS A 112 -7.83 -1.14 -19.37
CA HIS A 112 -8.80 -0.06 -19.24
C HIS A 112 -9.37 0.29 -20.60
N GLU A 113 -10.69 0.29 -20.70
CA GLU A 113 -11.43 0.77 -21.85
C GLU A 113 -12.34 1.92 -21.43
N ASN A 114 -12.21 3.06 -22.12
CA ASN A 114 -13.01 4.25 -21.85
C ASN A 114 -13.76 4.63 -23.15
N VAL A 115 -15.08 4.65 -23.09
CA VAL A 115 -15.95 5.05 -24.21
C VAL A 115 -16.20 6.56 -24.17
N SER A 116 -16.91 7.07 -25.19
CA SER A 116 -17.31 8.49 -25.25
C SER A 116 -18.05 8.89 -23.95
N GLY A 117 -17.75 10.07 -23.44
CA GLY A 117 -18.26 10.59 -22.17
C GLY A 117 -17.37 10.30 -20.95
N ALA A 118 -16.37 9.39 -21.07
CA ALA A 118 -15.41 9.14 -19.99
C ALA A 118 -14.49 10.34 -19.78
N GLU A 119 -14.20 10.61 -18.53
CA GLU A 119 -13.21 11.59 -18.06
C GLU A 119 -12.56 11.08 -16.78
N LEU A 120 -11.44 11.65 -16.42
CA LEU A 120 -10.79 11.36 -15.16
C LEU A 120 -10.21 12.65 -14.61
N ASP A 121 -10.79 13.13 -13.52
CA ASP A 121 -10.32 14.32 -12.84
C ASP A 121 -8.83 14.20 -12.49
N VAL A 122 -8.18 15.35 -12.42
CA VAL A 122 -6.79 15.43 -12.01
C VAL A 122 -6.66 14.86 -10.60
N HIS A 123 -5.72 13.94 -10.40
CA HIS A 123 -5.56 13.26 -9.13
C HIS A 123 -4.10 12.88 -8.86
N VAL A 124 -3.81 12.63 -7.60
CA VAL A 124 -2.69 11.81 -7.16
C VAL A 124 -3.22 10.45 -6.73
N ASP A 125 -2.48 9.41 -7.01
CA ASP A 125 -2.88 8.05 -6.71
C ASP A 125 -2.73 7.71 -5.21
N PHE A 126 -3.42 6.65 -4.75
CA PHE A 126 -3.12 6.04 -3.45
C PHE A 126 -1.65 5.59 -3.40
N ASN A 127 -1.03 5.68 -2.24
CA ASN A 127 0.41 5.54 -2.09
C ASN A 127 0.90 4.18 -1.56
N TYR A 128 0.01 3.32 -1.04
CA TYR A 128 0.36 2.01 -0.50
C TYR A 128 -0.53 0.90 -1.05
N ASP A 129 0.05 -0.26 -1.30
CA ASP A 129 -0.72 -1.49 -1.48
C ASP A 129 -1.33 -1.94 -0.15
N THR A 130 -2.65 -2.16 -0.13
CA THR A 130 -3.39 -2.45 1.11
C THR A 130 -3.10 -3.82 1.71
N ASP A 131 -2.60 -4.78 0.92
CA ASP A 131 -2.34 -6.14 1.39
C ASP A 131 -0.89 -6.32 1.85
N THR A 132 0.05 -5.74 1.12
CA THR A 132 1.47 -5.88 1.40
C THR A 132 2.05 -4.73 2.21
N GLY A 133 1.39 -3.57 2.21
CA GLY A 133 1.94 -2.33 2.76
C GLY A 133 3.09 -1.75 1.94
N PHE A 134 3.32 -2.25 0.72
CA PHE A 134 4.39 -1.77 -0.14
C PHE A 134 4.05 -0.40 -0.73
N HIS A 135 5.07 0.42 -0.93
CA HIS A 135 4.95 1.75 -1.51
C HIS A 135 4.69 1.69 -3.00
N ARG A 136 3.65 2.37 -3.49
CA ARG A 136 3.43 2.55 -4.93
C ARG A 136 4.49 3.51 -5.47
N ARG A 137 5.20 3.10 -6.53
CA ARG A 137 6.36 3.84 -7.03
C ARG A 137 6.20 4.37 -8.44
N LEU A 138 5.64 3.56 -9.33
CA LEU A 138 5.52 3.91 -10.75
C LEU A 138 4.18 3.44 -11.30
N ASN A 139 3.66 4.22 -12.24
CA ASN A 139 2.62 3.80 -13.16
C ASN A 139 3.21 3.64 -14.56
N LEU A 140 2.79 2.58 -15.24
CA LEU A 140 3.04 2.36 -16.66
C LEU A 140 1.69 2.30 -17.38
N LEU A 141 1.49 3.18 -18.36
CA LEU A 141 0.32 3.20 -19.23
C LEU A 141 0.75 2.83 -20.64
N LEU A 142 0.32 1.68 -21.15
CA LEU A 142 0.58 1.23 -22.51
C LEU A 142 -0.67 1.38 -23.36
N TYR A 143 -0.66 2.30 -24.31
CA TYR A 143 -1.79 2.58 -25.19
C TYR A 143 -1.91 1.58 -26.34
N LEU A 144 -3.16 1.23 -26.68
CA LEU A 144 -3.52 0.24 -27.70
C LEU A 144 -4.36 0.83 -28.84
N ASN A 145 -4.44 2.16 -28.95
CA ASN A 145 -5.28 2.87 -29.92
C ASN A 145 -4.58 3.03 -31.27
N GLU A 146 -5.16 2.49 -32.36
CA GLU A 146 -4.63 2.65 -33.72
C GLU A 146 -4.95 4.02 -34.31
N ASP A 147 -6.21 4.37 -34.39
CA ASP A 147 -6.72 5.52 -35.14
C ASP A 147 -7.39 6.54 -34.20
N TRP A 148 -6.68 6.94 -33.14
CA TRP A 148 -7.22 7.91 -32.19
C TRP A 148 -6.97 9.34 -32.61
N ASP A 149 -8.02 10.09 -32.92
CA ASP A 149 -7.88 11.52 -33.19
C ASP A 149 -7.72 12.30 -31.88
N LYS A 150 -6.71 13.18 -31.86
CA LYS A 150 -6.41 14.00 -30.67
C LYS A 150 -7.55 14.94 -30.27
N SER A 151 -8.40 15.30 -31.20
CA SER A 151 -9.56 16.18 -30.94
C SER A 151 -10.66 15.49 -30.15
N TRP A 152 -10.65 14.17 -30.07
CA TRP A 152 -11.63 13.41 -29.26
C TRP A 152 -11.36 13.47 -27.77
N GLY A 153 -10.24 14.06 -27.34
CA GLY A 153 -9.85 14.11 -25.93
C GLY A 153 -9.19 12.82 -25.45
N GLY A 154 -9.22 12.56 -24.14
CA GLY A 154 -8.66 11.35 -23.52
C GLY A 154 -7.13 11.28 -23.47
N ALA A 155 -6.41 12.30 -23.97
CA ALA A 155 -4.97 12.42 -23.78
C ALA A 155 -4.65 12.53 -22.29
N ILE A 156 -3.68 11.78 -21.80
CA ILE A 156 -3.25 11.93 -20.40
C ILE A 156 -2.54 13.27 -20.20
N GLU A 157 -2.95 14.01 -19.20
CA GLU A 157 -2.33 15.27 -18.79
C GLU A 157 -1.50 15.05 -17.53
N ILE A 158 -0.27 15.53 -17.56
CA ILE A 158 0.69 15.57 -16.44
C ILE A 158 0.76 17.04 -16.00
N ILE A 159 0.44 17.32 -14.74
CA ILE A 159 0.16 18.68 -14.24
C ILE A 159 1.01 18.97 -13.01
N SER A 160 1.59 20.17 -12.93
CA SER A 160 2.44 20.58 -11.79
C SER A 160 1.63 20.75 -10.50
N ASN A 161 0.62 21.59 -10.56
CA ASN A 161 -0.22 21.91 -9.43
C ASN A 161 -1.62 22.30 -9.92
N PRO A 162 -2.68 21.59 -9.56
CA PRO A 162 -4.03 21.90 -10.02
C PRO A 162 -4.56 23.26 -9.51
N LEU A 163 -3.94 23.85 -8.48
CA LEU A 163 -4.28 25.22 -8.04
C LEU A 163 -3.90 26.28 -9.08
N ASP A 164 -2.98 25.95 -9.98
CA ASP A 164 -2.47 26.90 -10.97
C ASP A 164 -3.28 26.91 -12.29
N PHE A 165 -4.41 26.20 -12.36
CA PHE A 165 -5.24 26.15 -13.58
C PHE A 165 -5.63 27.49 -14.18
N TYR A 166 -5.59 28.56 -13.40
CA TYR A 166 -5.97 29.91 -13.84
C TYR A 166 -4.80 30.91 -13.79
N THR A 167 -3.57 30.40 -13.69
CA THR A 167 -2.36 31.23 -13.63
C THR A 167 -1.39 30.86 -14.74
N ASP A 168 -0.41 31.72 -14.98
CA ASP A 168 0.68 31.48 -15.93
C ASP A 168 1.73 30.51 -15.36
N ASP A 169 1.61 30.10 -14.09
CA ASP A 169 2.53 29.19 -13.41
C ASP A 169 2.26 27.71 -13.71
N LEU A 170 1.11 27.41 -14.34
CA LEU A 170 0.73 26.03 -14.68
C LEU A 170 1.71 25.42 -15.67
N VAL A 171 2.39 24.35 -15.22
CA VAL A 171 3.13 23.46 -16.12
C VAL A 171 2.28 22.23 -16.40
N SER A 172 1.91 22.05 -17.65
CA SER A 172 1.11 20.92 -18.11
C SER A 172 1.71 20.31 -19.37
N LYS A 173 1.72 18.97 -19.42
CA LYS A 173 2.08 18.20 -20.62
C LYS A 173 0.98 17.22 -20.94
N SER A 174 0.62 17.11 -22.21
CA SER A 174 -0.45 16.26 -22.71
C SER A 174 0.09 15.22 -23.68
N TYR A 175 -0.25 13.95 -23.49
CA TYR A 175 0.24 12.83 -24.31
C TYR A 175 -0.94 12.07 -24.90
N ASN A 176 -1.00 12.06 -26.22
CA ASN A 176 -2.08 11.41 -26.99
C ASN A 176 -2.05 9.87 -26.87
N CYS A 177 -3.21 9.28 -27.02
CA CYS A 177 -3.42 7.83 -27.06
C CYS A 177 -2.93 7.27 -28.41
N ILE A 178 -1.69 6.84 -28.49
CA ILE A 178 -1.08 6.28 -29.70
C ILE A 178 -0.73 4.82 -29.45
N LYS A 179 -1.08 3.93 -30.36
CA LYS A 179 -0.74 2.51 -30.27
C LYS A 179 0.75 2.30 -30.00
N ASN A 180 1.05 1.43 -29.04
CA ASN A 180 2.41 1.11 -28.62
C ASN A 180 3.20 2.27 -28.01
N ARG A 181 2.50 3.34 -27.58
CA ARG A 181 3.07 4.38 -26.72
C ARG A 181 2.97 3.94 -25.28
N CYS A 182 4.09 3.96 -24.59
CA CYS A 182 4.21 3.72 -23.18
C CYS A 182 4.52 5.04 -22.45
N LEU A 183 3.72 5.41 -21.46
CA LEU A 183 4.04 6.47 -20.51
C LEU A 183 4.38 5.80 -19.19
N ILE A 184 5.57 6.09 -18.64
CA ILE A 184 5.97 5.71 -17.29
C ILE A 184 6.12 6.98 -16.47
N PHE A 185 5.54 7.02 -15.29
CA PHE A 185 5.68 8.15 -14.39
C PHE A 185 5.77 7.73 -12.92
N GLU A 186 6.47 8.55 -12.14
CA GLU A 186 6.61 8.39 -10.69
C GLU A 186 5.29 8.70 -9.98
N THR A 187 4.94 7.90 -8.96
CA THR A 187 3.81 8.16 -8.09
C THR A 187 4.26 8.72 -6.75
N ASN A 188 3.78 9.92 -6.43
CA ASN A 188 4.03 10.67 -5.21
C ASN A 188 2.91 11.69 -4.98
N GLU A 189 3.05 12.52 -3.93
CA GLU A 189 2.04 13.49 -3.50
C GLU A 189 1.88 14.71 -4.43
N TYR A 190 2.69 14.81 -5.47
CA TYR A 190 2.65 15.89 -6.46
C TYR A 190 2.59 15.38 -7.91
N SER A 191 2.42 14.08 -8.12
CA SER A 191 2.29 13.49 -9.46
C SER A 191 0.86 13.61 -10.00
N TRP A 192 0.38 14.84 -10.11
CA TRP A 192 -0.96 15.15 -10.58
C TRP A 192 -1.16 14.78 -12.04
N HIS A 193 -2.18 13.99 -12.31
CA HIS A 193 -2.50 13.55 -13.66
C HIS A 193 -3.99 13.25 -13.83
N GLY A 194 -4.45 13.30 -15.08
CA GLY A 194 -5.85 13.05 -15.40
C GLY A 194 -6.06 13.10 -16.92
N PHE A 195 -7.30 13.05 -17.39
CA PHE A 195 -7.62 13.29 -18.78
C PHE A 195 -9.00 13.92 -18.91
N LYS A 196 -9.11 14.86 -19.85
CA LYS A 196 -10.36 15.53 -20.17
C LYS A 196 -11.32 14.60 -20.89
N ARG A 197 -12.59 14.99 -20.84
CA ARG A 197 -13.70 14.25 -21.39
C ARG A 197 -13.44 13.79 -22.82
N ILE A 198 -13.77 12.51 -23.06
CA ILE A 198 -13.74 11.88 -24.36
C ILE A 198 -15.03 12.21 -25.10
N ASN A 199 -14.91 12.79 -26.30
CA ASN A 199 -16.03 13.16 -27.15
C ASN A 199 -15.80 12.56 -28.56
N ILE A 200 -16.19 11.31 -28.75
CA ILE A 200 -16.05 10.61 -30.03
C ILE A 200 -17.27 10.96 -30.89
N PRO A 201 -17.10 11.40 -32.15
CA PRO A 201 -18.22 11.61 -33.07
C PRO A 201 -19.01 10.31 -33.30
N ASP A 202 -20.32 10.43 -33.56
CA ASP A 202 -21.23 9.28 -33.66
C ASP A 202 -20.79 8.26 -34.72
N GLU A 203 -20.19 8.68 -35.81
CA GLU A 203 -19.64 7.82 -36.87
C GLU A 203 -18.49 6.92 -36.40
N PHE A 204 -17.82 7.28 -35.32
CA PHE A 204 -16.69 6.56 -34.70
C PHE A 204 -17.04 5.95 -33.34
N ASN A 205 -18.31 5.90 -32.94
CA ASN A 205 -18.76 5.36 -31.64
C ASN A 205 -18.36 3.89 -31.37
N HIS A 206 -17.87 3.16 -32.38
CA HIS A 206 -17.30 1.83 -32.23
C HIS A 206 -15.88 1.84 -31.69
N LEU A 207 -15.24 3.01 -31.64
CA LEU A 207 -13.90 3.19 -31.06
C LEU A 207 -13.99 3.58 -29.58
N SER A 208 -12.92 3.26 -28.85
CA SER A 208 -12.77 3.58 -27.46
C SER A 208 -11.29 3.81 -27.11
N ARG A 209 -11.04 4.53 -26.04
CA ARG A 209 -9.69 4.71 -25.51
C ARG A 209 -9.27 3.45 -24.77
N LYS A 210 -8.23 2.75 -25.25
CA LYS A 210 -7.75 1.46 -24.75
C LYS A 210 -6.33 1.56 -24.26
N LEU A 211 -6.07 1.03 -23.07
CA LEU A 211 -4.72 0.92 -22.52
C LEU A 211 -4.59 -0.26 -21.55
N ILE A 212 -3.36 -0.65 -21.29
CA ILE A 212 -2.99 -1.52 -20.17
C ILE A 212 -2.27 -0.65 -19.14
N SER A 213 -2.74 -0.71 -17.89
CA SER A 213 -2.15 -0.01 -16.75
C SER A 213 -1.46 -0.98 -15.82
N ILE A 214 -0.18 -0.75 -15.52
CA ILE A 214 0.63 -1.58 -14.63
C ILE A 214 1.20 -0.69 -13.53
N TYR A 215 1.01 -1.11 -12.27
CA TYR A 215 1.51 -0.39 -11.10
C TYR A 215 2.65 -1.15 -10.47
N PHE A 216 3.73 -0.41 -10.17
CA PHE A 216 4.92 -0.98 -9.56
C PHE A 216 5.08 -0.46 -8.14
N TYR A 217 5.50 -1.36 -7.28
CA TYR A 217 5.69 -1.13 -5.85
C TYR A 217 7.09 -1.52 -5.42
N THR A 218 7.53 -0.98 -4.28
CA THR A 218 8.73 -1.43 -3.58
C THR A 218 8.43 -1.60 -2.10
N GLN A 219 9.13 -2.53 -1.44
CA GLN A 219 9.03 -2.68 0.01
C GLN A 219 9.57 -1.45 0.72
N ASP A 220 10.71 -0.94 0.26
CA ASP A 220 11.37 0.21 0.83
C ASP A 220 11.24 1.43 -0.09
N ARG A 221 11.21 2.62 0.52
CA ARG A 221 11.22 3.93 -0.15
C ARG A 221 12.15 4.87 0.62
N PRO A 222 12.86 5.83 -0.02
CA PRO A 222 13.63 6.85 0.69
C PRO A 222 12.79 7.54 1.76
N SER A 223 13.33 7.71 2.96
CA SER A 223 12.59 8.23 4.12
C SER A 223 11.98 9.60 3.90
N GLU A 224 12.63 10.44 3.10
CA GLU A 224 12.18 11.78 2.70
C GLU A 224 11.01 11.75 1.72
N GLU A 225 10.72 10.61 1.09
CA GLU A 225 9.61 10.41 0.16
C GLU A 225 8.45 9.63 0.78
N ILE A 226 8.53 9.28 2.07
CA ILE A 226 7.48 8.52 2.76
C ILE A 226 6.44 9.50 3.31
N PHE A 227 5.20 9.29 2.89
CA PHE A 227 4.03 10.02 3.38
C PHE A 227 3.06 9.07 4.09
N ALA A 228 2.15 9.64 4.86
CA ALA A 228 1.06 8.90 5.48
C ALA A 228 0.22 8.17 4.43
N ASN A 229 -0.35 7.02 4.82
CA ASN A 229 -1.22 6.26 3.93
C ASN A 229 -2.48 7.08 3.57
N HIS A 230 -2.77 7.20 2.29
CA HIS A 230 -3.97 7.86 1.77
C HIS A 230 -4.51 7.15 0.51
N GLY A 231 -5.80 7.32 0.28
CA GLY A 231 -6.46 6.92 -0.97
C GLY A 231 -6.15 7.86 -2.14
N THR A 232 -6.69 7.57 -3.32
CA THR A 232 -6.63 8.49 -4.47
C THR A 232 -7.34 9.79 -4.13
N PHE A 233 -6.66 10.92 -4.35
CA PHE A 233 -7.21 12.24 -4.12
C PHE A 233 -7.46 12.96 -5.43
N TYR A 234 -8.72 13.36 -5.67
CA TYR A 234 -9.17 13.99 -6.90
C TYR A 234 -9.31 15.50 -6.76
N PHE A 235 -8.85 16.21 -7.79
CA PHE A 235 -9.04 17.63 -7.96
C PHE A 235 -9.77 17.86 -9.31
N PRO A 236 -11.02 18.32 -9.30
CA PRO A 236 -11.81 18.44 -10.52
C PRO A 236 -11.19 19.43 -11.51
N TYR A 237 -11.25 19.11 -12.79
CA TYR A 237 -10.92 20.07 -13.82
C TYR A 237 -11.77 21.32 -13.68
N PRO A 238 -11.19 22.50 -13.97
CA PRO A 238 -11.98 23.70 -14.01
C PRO A 238 -13.06 23.58 -15.09
N PRO A 239 -14.30 24.04 -14.82
CA PRO A 239 -15.33 24.07 -15.84
C PRO A 239 -14.92 24.99 -16.98
N GLU A 240 -15.34 24.65 -18.20
CA GLU A 240 -15.20 25.56 -19.34
C GLU A 240 -15.96 26.84 -19.07
N VAL A 241 -15.26 27.97 -19.00
CA VAL A 241 -15.84 29.29 -18.75
C VAL A 241 -15.48 30.24 -19.88
N SER A 242 -16.38 31.15 -20.20
CA SER A 242 -16.06 32.24 -21.13
C SER A 242 -15.04 33.18 -20.49
N ASP A 243 -14.15 33.75 -21.29
CA ASP A 243 -13.06 34.63 -20.82
C ASP A 243 -13.53 35.88 -20.05
N ASN A 244 -14.83 36.22 -20.12
CA ASN A 244 -15.42 37.39 -19.48
C ASN A 244 -16.11 37.13 -18.14
N ASP A 245 -16.11 35.91 -17.62
CA ASP A 245 -16.75 35.58 -16.33
C ASP A 245 -15.75 35.55 -15.17
N ASN A 246 -15.27 36.70 -14.77
CA ASN A 246 -14.32 36.86 -13.67
C ASN A 246 -14.90 36.40 -12.31
N GLU A 247 -16.22 36.58 -12.10
CA GLU A 247 -16.87 36.17 -10.84
C GLU A 247 -16.92 34.65 -10.73
N PHE A 248 -17.25 33.95 -11.82
CA PHE A 248 -17.27 32.50 -11.85
C PHE A 248 -15.87 31.91 -11.62
N LYS A 249 -14.83 32.45 -12.29
CA LYS A 249 -13.44 32.06 -12.06
C LYS A 249 -13.01 32.24 -10.60
N ARG A 250 -13.42 33.35 -9.97
CA ARG A 250 -13.16 33.61 -8.56
C ARG A 250 -13.82 32.58 -7.64
N LEU A 251 -15.08 32.21 -7.90
CA LEU A 251 -15.80 31.21 -7.12
C LEU A 251 -15.19 29.80 -7.28
N VAL A 252 -14.80 29.43 -8.51
CA VAL A 252 -14.13 28.18 -8.78
C VAL A 252 -12.80 28.12 -8.04
N LYS A 253 -11.97 29.16 -8.14
CA LYS A 253 -10.70 29.21 -7.39
C LYS A 253 -10.92 29.06 -5.90
N LYS A 254 -11.91 29.74 -5.32
CA LYS A 254 -12.24 29.61 -3.90
C LYS A 254 -12.62 28.18 -3.53
N ARG A 255 -13.41 27.48 -4.37
CA ARG A 255 -13.74 26.06 -4.17
C ARG A 255 -12.47 25.20 -4.15
N ASP A 256 -11.59 25.42 -5.11
CA ASP A 256 -10.37 24.67 -5.30
C ASP A 256 -9.41 24.87 -4.11
N ASP A 257 -9.26 26.10 -3.62
CA ASP A 257 -8.51 26.40 -2.40
C ASP A 257 -9.06 25.66 -1.17
N LEU A 258 -10.39 25.54 -1.05
CA LEU A 258 -11.04 24.79 0.02
C LEU A 258 -10.76 23.28 -0.08
N LEU A 259 -10.82 22.71 -1.28
CA LEU A 259 -10.52 21.30 -1.53
C LEU A 259 -9.06 20.98 -1.17
N MET A 260 -8.11 21.80 -1.59
CA MET A 260 -6.69 21.61 -1.23
C MET A 260 -6.43 21.80 0.25
N THR A 261 -7.15 22.69 0.91
CA THR A 261 -7.07 22.86 2.36
C THR A 261 -7.58 21.60 3.09
N SER A 262 -8.68 21.01 2.60
CA SER A 262 -9.23 19.76 3.12
C SER A 262 -8.24 18.60 2.97
N TYR A 263 -7.63 18.49 1.78
CA TYR A 263 -6.61 17.47 1.48
C TYR A 263 -5.39 17.55 2.40
N ARG A 264 -4.85 18.76 2.60
CA ARG A 264 -3.72 18.96 3.53
C ARG A 264 -4.06 18.54 4.96
N LYS A 265 -5.29 18.88 5.41
CA LYS A 265 -5.75 18.46 6.74
C LYS A 265 -5.89 16.95 6.87
N GLU A 266 -6.32 16.27 5.82
CA GLU A 266 -6.42 14.81 5.80
C GLU A 266 -5.03 14.16 5.93
N ILE A 267 -4.04 14.67 5.19
CA ILE A 267 -2.64 14.22 5.33
C ILE A 267 -2.13 14.44 6.76
N GLU A 268 -2.28 15.65 7.30
CA GLU A 268 -1.85 15.97 8.67
C GLU A 268 -2.52 15.06 9.72
N GLN A 269 -3.80 14.74 9.54
CA GLN A 269 -4.52 13.82 10.43
C GLN A 269 -3.98 12.40 10.31
N SER A 270 -3.72 11.93 9.08
CA SER A 270 -3.15 10.60 8.83
C SER A 270 -1.76 10.45 9.45
N GLU A 271 -0.90 11.46 9.30
CA GLU A 271 0.42 11.50 9.95
C GLU A 271 0.29 11.44 11.47
N LYS A 272 -0.66 12.17 12.05
CA LYS A 272 -0.90 12.15 13.49
C LYS A 272 -1.39 10.79 13.96
N ILE A 273 -2.26 10.13 13.21
CA ILE A 273 -2.73 8.77 13.51
C ILE A 273 -1.56 7.80 13.48
N ASN A 274 -0.73 7.80 12.43
CA ASN A 274 0.45 6.96 12.33
C ASN A 274 1.43 7.16 13.49
N ASN A 275 1.68 8.41 13.88
CA ASN A 275 2.53 8.72 15.03
C ASN A 275 1.94 8.18 16.35
N LEU A 276 0.63 8.31 16.55
CA LEU A 276 -0.05 7.77 17.74
C LEU A 276 -0.03 6.24 17.73
N GLU A 277 -0.22 5.60 16.61
CA GLU A 277 -0.11 4.14 16.47
C GLU A 277 1.31 3.65 16.78
N GLN A 278 2.35 4.32 16.29
CA GLN A 278 3.74 4.01 16.63
C GLN A 278 4.03 4.20 18.13
N GLN A 279 3.52 5.27 18.74
CA GLN A 279 3.63 5.49 20.19
C GLN A 279 2.90 4.41 20.96
N LEU A 280 1.70 4.03 20.53
CA LEU A 280 0.93 2.94 21.13
C LEU A 280 1.69 1.61 21.03
N GLN A 281 2.21 1.26 19.87
CA GLN A 281 3.04 0.06 19.65
C GLN A 281 4.28 0.07 20.54
N SER A 282 4.99 1.22 20.62
CA SER A 282 6.12 1.39 21.53
C SER A 282 5.72 1.20 22.99
N THR A 283 4.59 1.76 23.41
CA THR A 283 4.07 1.61 24.77
C THR A 283 3.66 0.16 25.06
N LEU A 284 2.99 -0.50 24.11
CA LEU A 284 2.61 -1.92 24.23
C LEU A 284 3.84 -2.84 24.29
N SER A 285 4.90 -2.52 23.55
CA SER A 285 6.16 -3.28 23.61
C SER A 285 6.84 -3.17 24.97
N THR A 286 6.65 -2.09 25.71
CA THR A 286 7.13 -1.91 27.09
C THR A 286 6.28 -2.64 28.14
N LEU A 287 5.10 -3.11 27.76
CA LEU A 287 4.21 -3.91 28.62
C LEU A 287 4.47 -5.42 28.55
N THR A 288 5.50 -5.86 27.82
CA THR A 288 5.91 -7.26 27.79
C THR A 288 6.91 -7.54 28.92
N PRO A 289 6.81 -8.68 29.60
CA PRO A 289 7.82 -9.09 30.58
C PRO A 289 9.18 -9.27 29.89
N LYS A 290 10.27 -9.05 30.63
CA LYS A 290 11.62 -9.37 30.12
C LYS A 290 11.69 -10.85 29.79
N TYR A 291 12.13 -11.20 28.58
CA TYR A 291 12.29 -12.59 28.15
C TYR A 291 13.57 -12.83 27.36
N GLU A 292 14.02 -14.06 27.35
CA GLU A 292 15.14 -14.55 26.54
C GLU A 292 14.74 -15.83 25.82
N GLY A 293 15.28 -16.03 24.61
CA GLY A 293 15.05 -17.19 23.76
C GLY A 293 14.67 -16.78 22.33
N PHE A 294 14.51 -17.80 21.48
CA PHE A 294 14.12 -17.59 20.06
C PHE A 294 12.60 -17.59 19.92
N VAL A 295 11.97 -16.63 20.58
CA VAL A 295 10.51 -16.46 20.63
C VAL A 295 10.10 -15.02 20.36
N THR A 296 8.84 -14.84 19.92
CA THR A 296 8.17 -13.54 19.84
C THR A 296 6.90 -13.61 20.67
N LEU A 297 6.77 -12.76 21.68
CA LEU A 297 5.57 -12.68 22.52
C LEU A 297 4.48 -11.87 21.83
N LYS A 298 3.22 -12.31 22.01
CA LYS A 298 2.01 -11.69 21.48
C LYS A 298 0.91 -11.71 22.55
N ASN A 299 -0.06 -10.81 22.40
CA ASN A 299 -1.30 -10.81 23.18
C ASN A 299 -1.07 -10.95 24.70
N VAL A 300 -0.07 -10.21 25.24
CA VAL A 300 0.23 -10.20 26.68
C VAL A 300 -0.93 -9.59 27.43
N ASN A 301 -1.42 -10.27 28.46
CA ASN A 301 -2.49 -9.82 29.33
C ASN A 301 -2.13 -10.00 30.81
N GLY A 302 -2.74 -9.22 31.67
CA GLY A 302 -2.51 -9.30 33.11
C GLY A 302 -1.12 -8.87 33.57
N PHE A 303 -0.44 -7.97 32.80
CA PHE A 303 0.91 -7.48 33.07
C PHE A 303 0.95 -5.95 33.04
N PHE A 304 1.63 -5.35 33.99
CA PHE A 304 1.79 -3.91 34.10
C PHE A 304 3.22 -3.44 33.79
N VAL A 305 3.35 -2.18 33.40
CA VAL A 305 4.63 -1.56 32.99
C VAL A 305 5.73 -1.63 34.05
N ASP A 306 5.34 -1.71 35.32
CA ASP A 306 6.24 -1.85 36.48
C ASP A 306 6.57 -3.32 36.84
N ASN A 307 6.36 -4.23 35.88
CA ASN A 307 6.59 -5.65 35.95
C ASN A 307 5.65 -6.45 36.90
N TRP A 308 4.62 -5.83 37.46
CA TRP A 308 3.61 -6.55 38.22
C TRP A 308 2.72 -7.40 37.31
N ALA A 309 2.40 -8.59 37.75
CA ALA A 309 1.38 -9.44 37.15
C ALA A 309 0.10 -9.46 37.99
N THR A 310 -1.04 -9.64 37.33
CA THR A 310 -2.32 -9.92 38.00
C THR A 310 -2.39 -11.40 38.41
N GLN A 311 -3.49 -11.78 39.05
CA GLN A 311 -3.77 -13.18 39.34
C GLN A 311 -3.96 -14.04 38.08
N ASN A 312 -4.32 -13.41 36.96
CA ASN A 312 -4.44 -14.07 35.64
C ASN A 312 -3.51 -13.38 34.65
N PHE A 313 -2.31 -13.92 34.50
CA PHE A 313 -1.30 -13.45 33.56
C PHE A 313 -1.16 -14.45 32.42
N GLY A 314 -1.06 -13.94 31.19
CA GLY A 314 -0.86 -14.81 30.04
C GLY A 314 -0.32 -14.09 28.82
N PHE A 315 0.13 -14.87 27.85
CA PHE A 315 0.56 -14.40 26.53
C PHE A 315 0.49 -15.53 25.52
N GLU A 316 0.50 -15.15 24.25
CA GLU A 316 0.78 -16.07 23.15
C GLU A 316 2.24 -15.88 22.69
N TYR A 317 2.81 -16.89 22.08
CA TYR A 317 4.15 -16.78 21.52
C TYR A 317 4.37 -17.69 20.31
N ASP A 318 5.25 -17.23 19.43
CA ASP A 318 5.80 -18.03 18.32
C ASP A 318 7.23 -18.42 18.68
N ASN A 319 7.64 -19.61 18.30
CA ASN A 319 9.01 -20.06 18.45
C ASN A 319 9.59 -20.54 17.13
N SER A 320 10.79 -20.05 16.80
CA SER A 320 11.53 -20.45 15.59
C SER A 320 12.46 -21.65 15.78
N LYS A 321 12.70 -22.05 17.03
CA LYS A 321 13.51 -23.21 17.41
C LYS A 321 12.76 -24.06 18.41
N THR A 322 13.21 -25.32 18.58
CA THR A 322 12.69 -26.21 19.61
C THR A 322 12.92 -25.63 21.00
N ILE A 323 11.89 -25.66 21.84
CA ILE A 323 11.93 -25.25 23.24
C ILE A 323 11.81 -26.52 24.11
N ASN A 324 12.76 -26.71 25.00
CA ASN A 324 12.80 -27.83 25.94
C ASN A 324 12.30 -27.47 27.33
N SER A 325 12.43 -26.18 27.72
CA SER A 325 11.89 -25.70 28.98
C SER A 325 11.53 -24.22 28.92
N ILE A 326 10.60 -23.81 29.79
CA ILE A 326 10.30 -22.41 30.10
C ILE A 326 10.58 -22.18 31.57
N LYS A 327 11.47 -21.23 31.88
CA LYS A 327 11.79 -20.81 33.24
C LYS A 327 11.21 -19.45 33.52
N ILE A 328 10.53 -19.31 34.63
CA ILE A 328 9.91 -18.05 35.06
C ILE A 328 10.48 -17.65 36.38
N LYS A 329 11.16 -16.51 36.42
CA LYS A 329 11.66 -15.92 37.65
C LYS A 329 10.67 -14.87 38.13
N ILE A 330 10.17 -15.04 39.35
CA ILE A 330 9.27 -14.10 40.02
C ILE A 330 9.88 -13.52 41.29
N PHE A 331 9.42 -12.31 41.62
CA PHE A 331 9.65 -11.67 42.90
C PHE A 331 8.33 -11.42 43.59
N ASN A 332 8.18 -11.92 44.80
CA ASN A 332 7.00 -11.77 45.68
C ASN A 332 7.38 -10.85 46.86
N PRO A 333 7.20 -9.52 46.72
CA PRO A 333 7.73 -8.57 47.69
C PRO A 333 7.11 -8.73 49.09
N ASN A 334 5.86 -9.15 49.17
CA ASN A 334 5.14 -9.32 50.43
C ASN A 334 5.36 -10.70 51.06
N ASN A 335 6.11 -11.60 50.38
CA ASN A 335 6.36 -12.96 50.80
C ASN A 335 5.08 -13.75 51.15
N ASN A 336 3.97 -13.45 50.47
CA ASN A 336 2.69 -14.11 50.65
C ASN A 336 2.74 -15.53 50.11
N LYS A 337 2.24 -16.49 50.87
CA LYS A 337 2.14 -17.89 50.42
C LYS A 337 0.98 -18.07 49.45
N GLY A 338 1.16 -18.94 48.51
CA GLY A 338 0.13 -19.26 47.52
C GLY A 338 0.60 -20.30 46.51
N SER A 339 -0.09 -20.41 45.38
CA SER A 339 0.24 -21.32 44.31
C SER A 339 0.09 -20.64 42.94
N LEU A 340 0.83 -21.15 41.95
CA LEU A 340 0.73 -20.82 40.55
C LEU A 340 0.31 -22.05 39.76
N ASP A 341 -0.83 -21.99 39.12
CA ASP A 341 -1.24 -22.95 38.10
C ASP A 341 -0.78 -22.46 36.73
N ILE A 342 0.28 -23.07 36.20
CA ILE A 342 0.89 -22.68 34.94
C ILE A 342 0.45 -23.63 33.85
N LYS A 343 -0.07 -23.09 32.76
CA LYS A 343 -0.47 -23.83 31.57
C LYS A 343 0.30 -23.32 30.36
N ASN A 344 0.97 -24.25 29.64
CA ASN A 344 1.54 -23.99 28.32
C ASN A 344 0.95 -24.99 27.34
N ASN A 345 0.10 -24.52 26.44
CA ASN A 345 -0.74 -25.39 25.60
C ASN A 345 -1.45 -26.46 26.43
N GLU A 346 -1.13 -27.76 26.22
CA GLU A 346 -1.71 -28.89 26.94
C GLU A 346 -0.95 -29.25 28.23
N VAL A 347 0.25 -28.70 28.45
CA VAL A 347 1.07 -28.99 29.64
C VAL A 347 0.59 -28.11 30.80
N LYS A 348 0.30 -28.73 31.92
CA LYS A 348 -0.14 -28.06 33.16
C LYS A 348 0.78 -28.42 34.32
N ASN A 349 1.17 -27.43 35.10
CA ASN A 349 1.98 -27.60 36.30
C ASN A 349 1.42 -26.71 37.41
N ASN A 350 1.47 -27.24 38.65
CA ASN A 350 1.13 -26.46 39.84
C ASN A 350 2.39 -26.27 40.68
N PHE A 351 2.66 -25.06 41.12
CA PHE A 351 3.83 -24.71 41.92
C PHE A 351 3.42 -23.94 43.18
N GLU A 352 4.06 -24.27 44.31
CA GLU A 352 3.88 -23.47 45.54
C GLU A 352 4.81 -22.26 45.53
N VAL A 353 4.24 -21.09 45.84
CA VAL A 353 4.97 -19.86 46.12
C VAL A 353 5.16 -19.74 47.62
N SER A 354 6.41 -19.91 48.05
CA SER A 354 6.80 -19.94 49.47
C SER A 354 8.00 -19.06 49.81
N GLN A 355 8.61 -18.45 48.80
CA GLN A 355 9.83 -17.62 48.93
C GLN A 355 9.62 -16.27 48.25
N LYS A 356 10.45 -15.30 48.68
CA LYS A 356 10.44 -13.95 48.11
C LYS A 356 10.92 -13.91 46.67
N GLU A 357 11.93 -14.68 46.33
CA GLU A 357 12.40 -14.91 44.97
C GLU A 357 12.32 -16.40 44.64
N GLN A 358 11.69 -16.76 43.55
CA GLN A 358 11.56 -18.12 43.09
C GLN A 358 11.67 -18.22 41.57
N THR A 359 12.23 -19.35 41.09
CA THR A 359 12.22 -19.70 39.68
C THR A 359 11.47 -21.01 39.52
N PHE A 360 10.49 -20.99 38.61
CA PHE A 360 9.70 -22.18 38.23
C PHE A 360 10.14 -22.64 36.84
N GLU A 361 10.30 -23.95 36.68
CA GLU A 361 10.68 -24.55 35.41
C GLU A 361 9.60 -25.51 34.93
N ILE A 362 9.20 -25.34 33.66
CA ILE A 362 8.26 -26.20 32.97
C ILE A 362 9.01 -26.89 31.86
N ASN A 363 9.14 -28.21 31.97
CA ASN A 363 9.75 -29.02 30.95
C ASN A 363 8.77 -29.24 29.78
N LEU A 364 9.24 -29.01 28.57
CA LEU A 364 8.49 -29.10 27.33
C LEU A 364 9.27 -29.99 26.34
N SER A 365 8.57 -30.43 25.30
CA SER A 365 9.23 -30.97 24.10
C SER A 365 8.45 -30.38 22.92
N GLN A 366 8.74 -29.11 22.60
CA GLN A 366 7.97 -28.34 21.66
C GLN A 366 8.83 -27.91 20.48
N GLY A 367 8.53 -28.46 19.30
CA GLY A 367 9.14 -28.03 18.04
C GLY A 367 8.73 -26.62 17.64
N PRO A 368 9.32 -26.06 16.57
CA PRO A 368 8.93 -24.75 16.05
C PRO A 368 7.42 -24.66 15.78
N SER A 369 6.78 -23.59 16.24
CA SER A 369 5.35 -23.37 16.12
C SER A 369 5.02 -21.89 16.04
N MET A 370 3.97 -21.53 15.31
CA MET A 370 3.52 -20.15 15.12
C MET A 370 2.35 -19.75 16.05
N SER A 371 1.92 -20.62 16.95
CA SER A 371 0.86 -20.27 17.89
C SER A 371 0.92 -21.16 19.11
N ASN A 372 1.42 -20.60 20.19
CA ASN A 372 1.49 -21.25 21.51
C ASN A 372 0.83 -20.33 22.53
N SER A 373 0.16 -20.90 23.51
CA SER A 373 -0.46 -20.15 24.61
C SER A 373 0.21 -20.47 25.94
N PHE A 374 0.43 -19.43 26.73
CA PHE A 374 0.99 -19.53 28.07
C PHE A 374 0.11 -18.74 29.04
N ASN A 375 -0.30 -19.37 30.14
CA ASN A 375 -1.15 -18.75 31.14
C ASN A 375 -0.73 -19.16 32.55
N ILE A 376 -0.78 -18.21 33.48
CA ILE A 376 -0.60 -18.42 34.92
C ILE A 376 -1.86 -17.96 35.63
N LEU A 377 -2.46 -18.86 36.40
CA LEU A 377 -3.49 -18.53 37.40
C LEU A 377 -2.84 -18.57 38.76
N SER A 378 -2.89 -17.46 39.48
CA SER A 378 -2.28 -17.30 40.80
C SER A 378 -3.34 -17.03 41.85
N ASN A 379 -3.15 -17.62 43.03
CA ASN A 379 -3.90 -17.21 44.22
C ASN A 379 -3.06 -16.39 45.22
N VAL A 380 -1.86 -15.97 44.78
CA VAL A 380 -1.02 -15.03 45.52
C VAL A 380 -1.64 -13.63 45.42
N ASN A 381 -1.93 -13.00 46.54
CA ASN A 381 -2.39 -11.63 46.59
C ASN A 381 -1.30 -10.72 47.15
N SER A 382 -1.01 -9.64 46.49
CA SER A 382 -0.08 -8.64 46.95
C SER A 382 -0.75 -7.27 46.97
N SER A 383 -0.32 -6.43 47.89
CA SER A 383 -0.82 -5.06 48.02
C SER A 383 0.34 -4.08 48.15
N VAL A 384 0.21 -2.96 47.49
CA VAL A 384 1.16 -1.82 47.56
C VAL A 384 0.38 -0.63 48.08
N SER A 385 0.90 0.07 49.09
CA SER A 385 0.23 1.23 49.67
C SER A 385 -0.04 2.29 48.61
N GLY A 386 -1.32 2.68 48.48
CA GLY A 386 -1.76 3.65 47.46
C GLY A 386 -2.00 3.09 46.07
N ASP A 387 -1.87 1.79 45.85
CA ASP A 387 -2.16 1.11 44.59
C ASP A 387 -3.50 0.35 44.67
N ASN A 388 -4.42 0.64 43.78
CA ASN A 388 -5.73 0.00 43.72
C ASN A 388 -5.81 -1.16 42.74
N ARG A 389 -4.69 -1.55 42.10
CA ARG A 389 -4.64 -2.68 41.17
C ARG A 389 -4.72 -4.02 41.90
N GLU A 390 -5.30 -5.02 41.26
CA GLU A 390 -5.20 -6.41 41.70
C GLU A 390 -3.80 -6.95 41.35
N LEU A 391 -2.89 -6.92 42.33
CA LEU A 391 -1.51 -7.33 42.15
C LEU A 391 -1.28 -8.74 42.71
N SER A 392 -0.43 -9.52 42.09
CA SER A 392 -0.06 -10.87 42.51
C SER A 392 1.44 -10.96 42.82
N TYR A 393 2.28 -10.87 41.82
CA TYR A 393 3.74 -10.97 41.92
C TYR A 393 4.42 -10.14 40.83
N ILE A 394 5.70 -9.93 40.95
CA ILE A 394 6.51 -9.26 39.92
C ILE A 394 7.19 -10.35 39.06
N ILE A 395 7.10 -10.24 37.75
CA ILE A 395 7.83 -11.10 36.80
C ILE A 395 9.16 -10.42 36.51
N GLU A 396 10.24 -11.01 37.00
CA GLU A 396 11.59 -10.51 36.72
C GLU A 396 12.05 -10.90 35.31
N LYS A 397 11.77 -12.16 34.90
CA LYS A 397 12.23 -12.69 33.62
C LYS A 397 11.55 -13.99 33.24
N ILE A 398 11.37 -14.19 31.92
CA ILE A 398 10.95 -15.45 31.34
C ILE A 398 12.08 -15.93 30.40
N ILE A 399 12.49 -17.21 30.49
CA ILE A 399 13.56 -17.78 29.68
C ILE A 399 13.02 -19.00 28.94
N PHE A 400 13.16 -19.01 27.65
CA PHE A 400 12.79 -20.10 26.74
C PHE A 400 14.09 -20.84 26.32
N GLU A 401 14.27 -22.08 26.74
CA GLU A 401 15.48 -22.88 26.50
C GLU A 401 15.26 -24.09 25.56
#